data_adf862a3d92895c6442a89c00fc99ddb
#
_entry.id   adf862a3d92895c6442a89c00fc99ddb
#
_cell.length_a   1.000
_cell.length_b   1.000
_cell.length_c   1.000
_cell.angle_alpha   90.00
_cell.angle_beta   90.00
_cell.angle_gamma   90.00
#
_symmetry.space_group_name_H-M   'P 1'
#
loop_
_entity.id
_entity.type
_entity.pdbx_description
1 polymer ?
#
loop_
_entity_poly.entity_id
_entity_poly.type
_entity_poly.pdbx_seq_one_letter_code
_entity_poly.pdbx_strand_id
1 'polypeptide(L)'
;MPDFAFLTNHGKTLLLIAHDRRIRMRDMADLLQITERATQRIVADLAKAGYIDREREGRRNLYSVRTDVPLGLPIQRDVDIGSLLDVLVAQDDSS
;
A
#
# COMPACT_ATOMS: atom_id res chain seq x y z
N MET A 1 23.43 1.36 5.97
CA MET A 1 22.15 0.81 5.49
C MET A 1 21.96 -0.60 6.00
N PRO A 2 20.82 -0.94 6.56
CA PRO A 2 20.57 -2.32 6.96
C PRO A 2 20.47 -3.23 5.75
N ASP A 3 20.81 -4.50 5.95
CA ASP A 3 20.76 -5.50 4.89
C ASP A 3 19.35 -6.01 4.61
N PHE A 4 18.38 -5.54 5.35
CA PHE A 4 17.00 -5.96 5.18
C PHE A 4 16.08 -4.74 5.12
N ALA A 5 14.92 -4.92 4.51
CA ALA A 5 13.88 -3.90 4.48
C ALA A 5 12.92 -4.14 5.65
N PHE A 6 12.71 -3.13 6.47
CA PHE A 6 11.78 -3.23 7.58
C PHE A 6 10.35 -3.45 7.09
N LEU A 7 10.00 -2.78 6.01
CA LEU A 7 8.71 -2.97 5.35
C LEU A 7 8.91 -3.75 4.06
N THR A 8 8.03 -4.69 3.80
CA THR A 8 8.04 -5.43 2.54
C THR A 8 7.60 -4.53 1.40
N ASN A 9 7.85 -4.97 0.18
CA ASN A 9 7.34 -4.25 -0.99
C ASN A 9 5.81 -4.19 -1.00
N HIS A 10 5.14 -5.20 -0.46
CA HIS A 10 3.68 -5.15 -0.32
C HIS A 10 3.27 -4.02 0.64
N GLY A 11 3.94 -3.91 1.77
CA GLY A 11 3.67 -2.83 2.72
C GLY A 11 3.94 -1.46 2.14
N LYS A 12 5.06 -1.31 1.44
CA LYS A 12 5.42 -0.05 0.79
C LYS A 12 4.40 0.34 -0.28
N THR A 13 3.95 -0.63 -1.06
CA THR A 13 2.95 -0.39 -2.11
C THR A 13 1.64 0.09 -1.50
N LEU A 14 1.22 -0.53 -0.41
CA LEU A 14 0.01 -0.10 0.27
C LEU A 14 0.12 1.34 0.76
N LEU A 15 1.29 1.72 1.28
CA LEU A 15 1.53 3.11 1.70
C LEU A 15 1.44 4.08 0.54
N LEU A 16 2.04 3.72 -0.60
CA LEU A 16 2.00 4.58 -1.79
C LEU A 16 0.56 4.78 -2.28
N ILE A 17 -0.22 3.72 -2.28
CA ILE A 17 -1.63 3.79 -2.68
C ILE A 17 -2.44 4.63 -1.70
N ALA A 18 -2.19 4.48 -0.41
CA ALA A 18 -2.89 5.25 0.60
C ALA A 18 -2.57 6.73 0.49
N HIS A 19 -1.35 7.05 0.12
CA HIS A 19 -0.90 8.43 -0.05
C HIS A 19 -1.46 9.06 -1.32
N ASP A 20 -1.54 8.28 -2.40
CA ASP A 20 -2.06 8.77 -3.69
C ASP A 20 -2.90 7.67 -4.34
N ARG A 21 -4.21 7.80 -4.23
CA ARG A 21 -5.15 6.79 -4.70
C ARG A 21 -5.16 6.62 -6.22
N ARG A 22 -4.55 7.54 -6.94
CA ARG A 22 -4.47 7.50 -8.41
C ARG A 22 -3.07 7.26 -8.92
N ILE A 23 -2.18 6.82 -8.04
CA ILE A 23 -0.79 6.59 -8.41
C ILE A 23 -0.71 5.58 -9.55
N ARG A 24 0.18 5.85 -10.49
CA ARG A 24 0.35 4.98 -11.64
C ARG A 24 1.27 3.81 -11.31
N MET A 25 1.03 2.69 -12.01
CA MET A 25 1.85 1.50 -11.83
C MET A 25 3.34 1.81 -12.06
N ARG A 26 3.64 2.60 -13.10
CA ARG A 26 5.01 2.99 -13.41
C ARG A 26 5.65 3.76 -12.25
N ASP A 27 4.89 4.69 -11.68
CA ASP A 27 5.43 5.52 -10.60
C ASP A 27 5.73 4.69 -9.36
N MET A 28 4.85 3.74 -9.05
CA MET A 28 5.11 2.82 -7.94
C MET A 28 6.35 1.99 -8.21
N ALA A 29 6.47 1.46 -9.42
CA ALA A 29 7.62 0.64 -9.79
C ALA A 29 8.92 1.43 -9.64
N ASP A 30 8.93 2.68 -10.08
CA ASP A 30 10.10 3.54 -9.96
C ASP A 30 10.46 3.79 -8.50
N LEU A 31 9.47 4.10 -7.68
CA LEU A 31 9.71 4.36 -6.27
C LEU A 31 10.18 3.12 -5.53
N LEU A 32 9.66 1.97 -5.90
CA LEU A 32 10.04 0.70 -5.28
C LEU A 32 11.32 0.11 -5.88
N GLN A 33 11.76 0.64 -7.01
CA GLN A 33 12.92 0.14 -7.75
C GLN A 33 12.76 -1.32 -8.16
N ILE A 34 11.58 -1.63 -8.67
CA ILE A 34 11.25 -2.94 -9.22
C ILE A 34 10.58 -2.73 -10.58
N THR A 35 10.33 -3.82 -11.29
CA THR A 35 9.67 -3.74 -12.59
C THR A 35 8.18 -3.43 -12.44
N GLU A 36 7.57 -2.89 -13.50
CA GLU A 36 6.12 -2.71 -13.49
C GLU A 36 5.40 -4.04 -13.34
N ARG A 37 5.95 -5.10 -13.93
CA ARG A 37 5.35 -6.42 -13.82
C ARG A 37 5.32 -6.92 -12.38
N ALA A 38 6.43 -6.74 -11.66
CA ALA A 38 6.49 -7.10 -10.25
C ALA A 38 5.51 -6.26 -9.44
N THR A 39 5.40 -4.97 -9.77
CA THR A 39 4.45 -4.07 -9.11
C THR A 39 3.02 -4.51 -9.34
N GLN A 40 2.69 -4.89 -10.58
CA GLN A 40 1.36 -5.39 -10.91
C GLN A 40 0.99 -6.61 -10.07
N ARG A 41 1.97 -7.51 -9.88
CA ARG A 41 1.75 -8.70 -9.06
C ARG A 41 1.47 -8.33 -7.62
N ILE A 42 2.22 -7.37 -7.07
CA ILE A 42 2.03 -6.93 -5.69
C ILE A 42 0.64 -6.31 -5.52
N VAL A 43 0.24 -5.45 -6.47
CA VAL A 43 -1.10 -4.83 -6.42
C VAL A 43 -2.18 -5.90 -6.49
N ALA A 44 -2.01 -6.89 -7.36
CA ALA A 44 -2.96 -8.00 -7.45
C ALA A 44 -3.04 -8.80 -6.15
N ASP A 45 -1.89 -9.02 -5.51
CA ASP A 45 -1.85 -9.71 -4.22
C ASP A 45 -2.62 -8.94 -3.15
N LEU A 46 -2.43 -7.62 -3.11
CA LEU A 46 -3.13 -6.77 -2.14
C LEU A 46 -4.64 -6.77 -2.37
N ALA A 47 -5.04 -6.73 -3.63
CA ALA A 47 -6.47 -6.77 -3.97
C ALA A 47 -7.08 -8.12 -3.61
N LYS A 48 -6.38 -9.20 -3.92
CA LYS A 48 -6.87 -10.55 -3.64
C LYS A 48 -6.96 -10.81 -2.14
N ALA A 49 -6.02 -10.27 -1.39
CA ALA A 49 -6.01 -10.43 0.07
C ALA A 49 -7.01 -9.51 0.78
N GLY A 50 -7.65 -8.61 0.06
CA GLY A 50 -8.69 -7.77 0.63
C GLY A 50 -8.19 -6.46 1.24
N TYR A 51 -6.97 -6.06 0.96
CA TYR A 51 -6.43 -4.80 1.49
C TYR A 51 -6.85 -3.60 0.67
N ILE A 52 -7.08 -3.79 -0.63
CA ILE A 52 -7.48 -2.71 -1.53
C ILE A 52 -8.57 -3.18 -2.47
N ASP A 53 -9.33 -2.20 -2.99
CA ASP A 53 -10.23 -2.38 -4.12
C ASP A 53 -9.71 -1.54 -5.27
N ARG A 54 -9.94 -2.00 -6.49
CA ARG A 54 -9.52 -1.29 -7.70
C ARG A 54 -10.73 -1.01 -8.57
N GLU A 55 -10.78 0.20 -9.10
CA GLU A 55 -11.77 0.58 -10.10
C GLU A 55 -11.04 1.23 -11.28
N ARG A 56 -11.66 1.13 -12.47
CA ARG A 56 -11.15 1.84 -13.63
C ARG A 56 -11.82 3.19 -13.71
N GLU A 57 -11.00 4.22 -13.89
CA GLU A 57 -11.46 5.57 -14.11
C GLU A 57 -10.79 6.04 -15.40
N GLY A 58 -11.49 5.86 -16.52
CA GLY A 58 -10.88 6.06 -17.83
C GLY A 58 -9.79 5.03 -18.05
N ARG A 59 -8.58 5.48 -18.28
CA ARG A 59 -7.42 4.61 -18.50
C ARG A 59 -6.61 4.38 -17.23
N ARG A 60 -7.06 4.92 -16.11
CA ARG A 60 -6.33 4.87 -14.87
C ARG A 60 -7.05 4.00 -13.85
N ASN A 61 -6.28 3.45 -12.94
CA ASN A 61 -6.82 2.76 -11.79
C ASN A 61 -7.06 3.77 -10.68
N LEU A 62 -8.17 3.58 -9.99
CA LEU A 62 -8.47 4.30 -8.76
C LEU A 62 -8.54 3.26 -7.65
N TYR A 63 -7.78 3.48 -6.60
CA TYR A 63 -7.68 2.53 -5.51
C TYR A 63 -8.43 3.01 -4.28
N SER A 64 -8.95 2.06 -3.51
CA SER A 64 -9.49 2.31 -2.19
C SER A 64 -8.83 1.35 -1.22
N VAL A 65 -8.35 1.85 -0.09
CA VAL A 65 -7.73 1.02 0.93
C VAL A 65 -8.80 0.58 1.92
N ARG A 66 -8.80 -0.70 2.25
CA ARG A 66 -9.69 -1.23 3.27
C ARG A 66 -9.01 -1.08 4.62
N THR A 67 -9.46 -0.11 5.38
CA THR A 67 -8.79 0.30 6.61
C THR A 67 -9.11 -0.60 7.81
N ASP A 68 -10.13 -1.45 7.68
CA ASP A 68 -10.58 -2.32 8.77
C ASP A 68 -9.91 -3.69 8.80
N VAL A 69 -8.95 -3.93 7.91
CA VAL A 69 -8.25 -5.21 7.85
C VAL A 69 -7.25 -5.29 9.01
N PRO A 70 -7.32 -6.33 9.85
CA PRO A 70 -6.37 -6.46 10.95
C PRO A 70 -4.97 -6.78 10.45
N LEU A 71 -3.97 -6.28 11.18
CA LEU A 71 -2.56 -6.52 10.84
C LEU A 71 -2.12 -7.94 11.16
N GLY A 72 -2.79 -8.61 12.08
CA GLY A 72 -2.39 -9.95 12.51
C GLY A 72 -1.11 -9.94 13.31
N LEU A 73 -0.98 -9.01 14.25
CA LEU A 73 0.23 -8.87 15.02
C LEU A 73 0.44 -10.06 15.95
N PRO A 74 1.68 -10.52 16.15
CA PRO A 74 1.98 -11.64 17.04
C PRO A 74 2.07 -11.21 18.50
N ILE A 75 1.20 -10.30 18.92
CA ILE A 75 1.12 -9.80 20.29
C ILE A 75 -0.34 -9.78 20.69
N GLN A 76 -0.61 -9.56 21.96
CA GLN A 76 -1.98 -9.63 22.46
C GLN A 76 -2.91 -8.58 21.88
N ARG A 77 -2.35 -7.44 21.50
CA ARG A 77 -3.14 -6.36 20.92
C ARG A 77 -2.89 -6.28 19.42
N ASP A 78 -3.94 -6.39 18.65
CA ASP A 78 -3.86 -6.18 17.20
C ASP A 78 -4.50 -4.84 16.85
N VAL A 79 -4.11 -4.29 15.71
CA VAL A 79 -4.69 -3.06 15.20
C VAL A 79 -4.99 -3.27 13.72
N ASP A 80 -5.87 -2.46 13.19
CA ASP A 80 -6.20 -2.56 11.78
C ASP A 80 -5.24 -1.71 10.92
N ILE A 81 -5.32 -1.93 9.62
CA ILE A 81 -4.50 -1.22 8.64
C ILE A 81 -4.70 0.29 8.76
N GLY A 82 -5.95 0.73 9.00
CA GLY A 82 -6.24 2.15 9.10
C GLY A 82 -5.43 2.84 10.19
N SER A 83 -5.30 2.18 11.34
CA SER A 83 -4.53 2.74 12.46
C SER A 83 -3.06 2.92 12.09
N LEU A 84 -2.49 1.93 11.40
CA LEU A 84 -1.09 2.01 10.96
C LEU A 84 -0.91 3.12 9.94
N LEU A 85 -1.82 3.21 8.97
CA LEU A 85 -1.72 4.21 7.91
C LEU A 85 -1.88 5.62 8.48
N ASP A 86 -2.71 5.80 9.49
CA ASP A 86 -2.86 7.11 10.13
C ASP A 86 -1.53 7.62 10.68
N VAL A 87 -0.73 6.73 11.23
CA VAL A 87 0.59 7.11 11.75
C VAL A 87 1.55 7.44 10.62
N LEU A 88 1.53 6.66 9.55
CA LEU A 88 2.55 6.75 8.50
C LEU A 88 2.22 7.77 7.41
N VAL A 89 0.95 8.03 7.15
CA VAL A 89 0.53 8.85 6.01
C VAL A 89 0.02 10.21 6.44
N ALA A 90 -0.65 10.31 7.58
CA ALA A 90 -1.29 11.53 8.03
C ALA A 90 -0.32 12.70 8.21
N GLN A 91 0.96 12.41 8.39
CA GLN A 91 1.98 13.43 8.58
C GLN A 91 2.11 14.38 7.40
N ASP A 92 1.75 13.90 6.22
CA ASP A 92 1.91 14.70 5.00
C ASP A 92 0.96 15.88 4.95
N ASP A 93 -0.11 15.82 5.70
CA ASP A 93 -1.14 16.87 5.69
C ASP A 93 -0.86 17.99 6.69
N SER A 94 0.16 17.83 7.47
CA SER A 94 0.41 18.75 8.59
C SER A 94 1.12 20.03 8.18
N SER A 95 1.55 20.13 6.97
CA SER A 95 2.27 21.31 6.52
C SER A 95 1.38 22.51 6.26
#